data_a853df35a2edb0a5192e28161a2d300e
#
_entry.id   a853df35a2edb0a5192e28161a2d300e
#
_cell.length_a   1.000
_cell.length_b   1.000
_cell.length_c   1.000
_cell.angle_alpha   90.00
_cell.angle_beta   90.00
_cell.angle_gamma   90.00
#
_symmetry.space_group_name_H-M   'P 1'
#
loop_
_entity.id
_entity.type
_entity.pdbx_description
1 polymer ?
#
loop_
_entity_poly.entity_id
_entity_poly.type
_entity_poly.pdbx_seq_one_letter_code
_entity_poly.pdbx_strand_id
1 'polypeptide(L)'
;EMVYIDRWGEGADVNMLLERALYEPMDCVRKAPSTMNRQPWRFLIVGGKIILAMRKDSDISEYEKRIDAGIAMLYFEAVMEQTVCPVQWTAGSAENVYGIPEDYEIVASCEV
;
A
#
# COMPACT_ATOMS: atom_id res chain seq x y z
N GLU A 1 0.64 -11.20 4.78
CA GLU A 1 0.02 -10.02 5.37
C GLU A 1 0.23 -8.80 4.49
N MET A 2 -0.85 -8.17 4.08
CA MET A 2 -0.76 -7.04 3.15
C MET A 2 -0.60 -5.70 3.87
N VAL A 3 -1.14 -5.57 5.06
CA VAL A 3 -1.19 -4.30 5.79
C VAL A 3 -0.53 -4.45 7.14
N TYR A 4 0.42 -3.56 7.43
CA TYR A 4 1.09 -3.48 8.73
C TYR A 4 0.75 -2.15 9.39
N ILE A 5 0.79 -2.12 10.71
CA ILE A 5 0.51 -0.92 11.48
C ILE A 5 1.65 -0.63 12.45
N ASP A 6 2.08 0.63 12.48
CA ASP A 6 3.17 1.18 13.31
C ASP A 6 4.55 0.64 12.98
N ARG A 7 4.71 -0.64 12.69
CA ARG A 7 5.99 -1.26 12.34
C ARG A 7 5.79 -2.33 11.29
N TRP A 8 6.80 -2.49 10.44
CA TRP A 8 6.81 -3.56 9.46
C TRP A 8 6.77 -4.91 10.18
N GLY A 9 5.88 -5.78 9.76
CA GLY A 9 5.70 -7.09 10.38
C GLY A 9 4.57 -7.16 11.39
N GLU A 10 4.11 -6.01 11.91
CA GLU A 10 2.97 -5.97 12.82
C GLU A 10 1.68 -5.87 12.00
N GLY A 11 1.08 -7.01 11.72
CA GLY A 11 -0.14 -7.06 10.91
C GLY A 11 -1.29 -6.28 11.51
N ALA A 12 -2.00 -5.53 10.66
CA ALA A 12 -3.20 -4.80 11.06
C ALA A 12 -4.38 -5.76 11.01
N ASP A 13 -5.11 -5.91 12.11
CA ASP A 13 -6.31 -6.75 12.11
C ASP A 13 -7.52 -5.96 11.58
N VAL A 14 -8.62 -6.68 11.38
CA VAL A 14 -9.84 -6.10 10.81
C VAL A 14 -10.37 -4.95 11.69
N ASN A 15 -10.33 -5.12 13.00
CA ASN A 15 -10.84 -4.08 13.90
C ASN A 15 -10.02 -2.80 13.84
N MET A 16 -8.70 -2.91 13.74
CA MET A 16 -7.84 -1.74 13.57
C MET A 16 -8.15 -0.99 12.29
N LEU A 17 -8.37 -1.72 11.20
CA LEU A 17 -8.72 -1.10 9.92
C LEU A 17 -10.10 -0.46 9.95
N LEU A 18 -11.08 -1.11 10.59
CA LEU A 18 -12.41 -0.56 10.73
C LEU A 18 -12.42 0.73 11.55
N GLU A 19 -11.68 0.77 12.64
CA GLU A 19 -11.58 1.96 13.49
C GLU A 19 -10.99 3.16 12.76
N ARG A 20 -10.10 2.90 11.79
CA ARG A 20 -9.45 3.94 11.00
C ARG A 20 -10.16 4.22 9.68
N ALA A 21 -11.29 3.55 9.43
CA ALA A 21 -12.03 3.64 8.16
C ALA A 21 -11.18 3.21 6.96
N LEU A 22 -10.27 2.28 7.15
CA LEU A 22 -9.36 1.81 6.09
C LEU A 22 -9.68 0.39 5.62
N TYR A 23 -10.65 -0.28 6.23
CA TYR A 23 -10.96 -1.66 5.86
C TYR A 23 -11.42 -1.77 4.40
N GLU A 24 -12.38 -0.95 4.00
CA GLU A 24 -12.94 -1.02 2.64
C GLU A 24 -11.90 -0.74 1.56
N PRO A 25 -11.10 0.35 1.66
CA PRO A 25 -10.08 0.57 0.64
C PRO A 25 -9.03 -0.54 0.61
N MET A 26 -8.62 -1.06 1.74
CA MET A 26 -7.63 -2.15 1.76
C MET A 26 -8.21 -3.45 1.22
N ASP A 27 -9.48 -3.76 1.51
CA ASP A 27 -10.14 -4.92 0.95
C ASP A 27 -10.27 -4.82 -0.57
N CYS A 28 -10.53 -3.62 -1.08
CA CYS A 28 -10.59 -3.36 -2.51
C CYS A 28 -9.23 -3.60 -3.16
N VAL A 29 -8.15 -3.09 -2.58
CA VAL A 29 -6.80 -3.32 -3.10
C VAL A 29 -6.45 -4.81 -3.09
N ARG A 30 -6.83 -5.51 -2.05
CA ARG A 30 -6.56 -6.96 -1.93
C ARG A 30 -7.12 -7.74 -3.12
N LYS A 31 -8.19 -7.25 -3.70
CA LYS A 31 -8.86 -7.89 -4.84
C LYS A 31 -8.41 -7.33 -6.18
N ALA A 32 -7.52 -6.36 -6.20
CA ALA A 32 -7.08 -5.71 -7.42
C ALA A 32 -6.18 -6.64 -8.25
N PRO A 33 -6.20 -6.48 -9.59
CA PRO A 33 -5.32 -7.27 -10.46
C PRO A 33 -3.86 -6.84 -10.33
N SER A 34 -2.95 -7.78 -10.54
CA SER A 34 -1.52 -7.50 -10.59
C SER A 34 -0.86 -8.42 -11.60
N THR A 35 0.35 -8.07 -12.03
CA THR A 35 1.12 -8.88 -12.95
C THR A 35 1.30 -10.28 -12.37
N MET A 36 0.90 -11.30 -13.11
CA MET A 36 0.94 -12.71 -12.71
C MET A 36 0.21 -12.98 -11.39
N ASN A 37 -0.72 -12.12 -11.01
CA ASN A 37 -1.52 -12.23 -9.79
C ASN A 37 -0.66 -12.36 -8.51
N ARG A 38 0.49 -11.69 -8.47
CA ARG A 38 1.42 -11.80 -7.35
C ARG A 38 1.04 -10.94 -6.14
N GLN A 39 0.25 -9.91 -6.36
CA GLN A 39 -0.14 -8.96 -5.32
C GLN A 39 1.08 -8.48 -4.52
N PRO A 40 2.03 -7.79 -5.17
CA PRO A 40 3.34 -7.48 -4.57
C PRO A 40 3.32 -6.29 -3.60
N TRP A 41 2.18 -5.64 -3.47
CA TRP A 41 2.05 -4.44 -2.63
C TRP A 41 1.92 -4.79 -1.16
N ARG A 42 2.48 -3.91 -0.32
CA ARG A 42 2.33 -3.94 1.12
C ARG A 42 2.13 -2.51 1.59
N PHE A 43 1.28 -2.33 2.57
CA PHE A 43 1.00 -1.01 3.12
C PHE A 43 1.45 -0.95 4.56
N LEU A 44 2.08 0.17 4.93
CA LEU A 44 2.45 0.43 6.32
C LEU A 44 1.73 1.70 6.77
N ILE A 45 0.94 1.58 7.83
CA ILE A 45 0.20 2.70 8.41
C ILE A 45 0.98 3.20 9.62
N VAL A 46 1.43 4.46 9.57
CA VAL A 46 2.15 5.09 10.68
C VAL A 46 1.46 6.41 10.98
N GLY A 47 0.71 6.45 12.10
CA GLY A 47 -0.09 7.61 12.44
C GLY A 47 -1.11 7.91 11.33
N GLY A 48 -1.10 9.14 10.83
CA GLY A 48 -1.97 9.55 9.73
C GLY A 48 -1.35 9.35 8.35
N LYS A 49 -0.28 8.58 8.23
CA LYS A 49 0.43 8.39 6.97
C LYS A 49 0.36 6.93 6.53
N ILE A 50 0.15 6.73 5.23
CA ILE A 50 0.15 5.39 4.63
C ILE A 50 1.28 5.31 3.62
N ILE A 51 2.12 4.29 3.77
CA ILE A 51 3.29 4.07 2.93
C ILE A 51 3.03 2.82 2.10
N LEU A 52 3.20 2.95 0.79
CA LEU A 52 3.11 1.83 -0.14
C LEU A 52 4.50 1.34 -0.48
N ALA A 53 4.75 0.08 -0.18
CA ALA A 53 5.99 -0.61 -0.56
C ALA A 53 5.66 -1.72 -1.54
N MET A 54 6.56 -1.96 -2.48
CA MET A 54 6.41 -3.01 -3.50
C MET A 54 7.52 -4.03 -3.35
N ARG A 55 7.16 -5.32 -3.42
CA ARG A 55 8.16 -6.39 -3.39
C ARG A 55 8.99 -6.37 -4.66
N LYS A 56 10.30 -6.45 -4.51
CA LYS A 56 11.23 -6.55 -5.63
C LYS A 56 11.15 -7.96 -6.22
N ASP A 57 11.16 -8.03 -7.54
CA ASP A 57 11.09 -9.32 -8.23
C ASP A 57 11.85 -9.18 -9.55
N SER A 58 12.90 -9.97 -9.72
CA SER A 58 13.75 -9.92 -10.91
C SER A 58 13.05 -10.40 -12.17
N ASP A 59 11.96 -11.16 -12.03
CA ASP A 59 11.20 -11.67 -13.17
C ASP A 59 10.18 -10.65 -13.69
N ILE A 60 10.05 -9.51 -13.01
CA ILE A 60 9.08 -8.48 -13.34
C ILE A 60 9.82 -7.20 -13.72
N SER A 61 9.46 -6.63 -14.87
CA SER A 61 10.07 -5.40 -15.34
C SER A 61 9.69 -4.20 -14.47
N GLU A 62 10.49 -3.13 -14.55
CA GLU A 62 10.15 -1.86 -13.87
C GLU A 62 8.82 -1.31 -14.36
N TYR A 63 8.51 -1.49 -15.64
CA TYR A 63 7.25 -1.06 -16.22
C TYR A 63 6.07 -1.77 -15.58
N GLU A 64 6.14 -3.10 -15.46
CA GLU A 64 5.09 -3.90 -14.85
C GLU A 64 4.92 -3.56 -13.36
N LYS A 65 6.03 -3.33 -12.67
CA LYS A 65 5.99 -2.93 -11.26
C LYS A 65 5.29 -1.59 -11.08
N ARG A 66 5.54 -0.63 -11.96
CA ARG A 66 4.89 0.68 -11.91
C ARG A 66 3.40 0.58 -12.20
N ILE A 67 3.00 -0.28 -13.10
CA ILE A 67 1.58 -0.53 -13.36
C ILE A 67 0.91 -1.12 -12.14
N ASP A 68 1.51 -2.12 -11.51
CA ASP A 68 0.95 -2.75 -10.32
C ASP A 68 0.82 -1.74 -9.17
N ALA A 69 1.84 -0.90 -8.96
CA ALA A 69 1.80 0.14 -7.95
C ALA A 69 0.68 1.15 -8.24
N GLY A 70 0.54 1.56 -9.49
CA GLY A 70 -0.50 2.49 -9.91
C GLY A 70 -1.89 1.92 -9.68
N ILE A 71 -2.09 0.64 -9.94
CA ILE A 71 -3.36 -0.04 -9.70
C ILE A 71 -3.70 -0.04 -8.21
N ALA A 72 -2.74 -0.37 -7.36
CA ALA A 72 -2.95 -0.37 -5.91
C ALA A 72 -3.34 1.03 -5.41
N MET A 73 -2.63 2.06 -5.87
CA MET A 73 -2.90 3.44 -5.49
C MET A 73 -4.28 3.90 -5.97
N LEU A 74 -4.63 3.56 -7.20
CA LEU A 74 -5.91 3.94 -7.79
C LEU A 74 -7.08 3.29 -7.05
N TYR A 75 -6.98 2.01 -6.76
CA TYR A 75 -8.05 1.30 -6.06
C TYR A 75 -8.25 1.85 -4.65
N PHE A 76 -7.16 2.13 -3.96
CA PHE A 76 -7.22 2.74 -2.63
C PHE A 76 -7.88 4.12 -2.68
N GLU A 77 -7.40 4.96 -3.58
CA GLU A 77 -7.87 6.33 -3.74
C GLU A 77 -9.35 6.40 -4.11
N ALA A 78 -9.79 5.54 -5.02
CA ALA A 78 -11.18 5.52 -5.47
C ALA A 78 -12.15 5.21 -4.34
N VAL A 79 -11.81 4.28 -3.47
CA VAL A 79 -12.67 3.94 -2.33
C VAL A 79 -12.63 5.02 -1.27
N MET A 80 -11.45 5.56 -0.96
CA MET A 80 -11.30 6.64 0.02
C MET A 80 -12.10 7.88 -0.37
N GLU A 81 -12.08 8.23 -1.64
CA GLU A 81 -12.81 9.39 -2.13
C GLU A 81 -14.31 9.28 -1.88
N GLN A 82 -14.85 8.07 -1.95
CA GLN A 82 -16.27 7.83 -1.76
C GLN A 82 -16.68 7.58 -0.31
N THR A 83 -15.77 7.16 0.54
CA THR A 83 -16.11 6.72 1.89
C THR A 83 -15.61 7.64 3.00
N VAL A 84 -14.46 8.26 2.86
CA VAL A 84 -13.85 9.07 3.92
C VAL A 84 -13.53 10.47 3.43
N CYS A 85 -12.52 10.56 2.56
CA CYS A 85 -12.03 11.84 2.03
C CYS A 85 -11.15 11.56 0.81
N PRO A 86 -10.99 12.54 -0.07
CA PRO A 86 -10.01 12.41 -1.13
C PRO A 86 -8.60 12.29 -0.55
N VAL A 87 -7.79 11.42 -1.13
CA VAL A 87 -6.38 11.29 -0.79
C VAL A 87 -5.55 11.55 -2.02
N GLN A 88 -4.33 12.01 -1.82
CA GLN A 88 -3.41 12.25 -2.92
C GLN A 88 -2.10 11.54 -2.62
N TRP A 89 -1.73 10.63 -3.49
CA TRP A 89 -0.47 9.92 -3.37
C TRP A 89 0.69 10.78 -3.83
N THR A 90 1.77 10.75 -3.06
CA THR A 90 3.04 11.35 -3.46
C THR A 90 3.95 10.21 -3.88
N ALA A 91 4.29 10.18 -5.18
CA ALA A 91 5.16 9.15 -5.72
C ALA A 91 6.62 9.43 -5.38
N GLY A 92 7.40 8.37 -5.27
CA GLY A 92 8.84 8.46 -5.06
C GLY A 92 9.28 7.61 -3.88
N SER A 93 10.57 7.26 -3.88
CA SER A 93 11.18 6.54 -2.76
C SER A 93 11.47 7.52 -1.63
N ALA A 94 11.21 7.08 -0.41
CA ALA A 94 11.56 7.82 0.77
C ALA A 94 12.73 7.13 1.46
N GLU A 95 13.41 7.84 2.35
CA GLU A 95 14.42 7.25 3.19
C GLU A 95 13.77 6.17 4.06
N ASN A 96 14.39 5.01 4.12
CA ASN A 96 13.82 3.89 4.87
C ASN A 96 14.09 4.04 6.37
N VAL A 97 13.24 4.81 7.04
CA VAL A 97 13.29 4.98 8.50
C VAL A 97 12.32 4.03 9.21
N TYR A 98 11.65 3.15 8.47
CA TYR A 98 10.59 2.31 9.00
C TYR A 98 10.98 0.83 9.17
N GLY A 99 12.22 0.49 8.87
CA GLY A 99 12.68 -0.89 8.98
C GLY A 99 12.13 -1.82 7.90
N ILE A 100 11.79 -1.29 6.74
CA ILE A 100 11.29 -2.08 5.63
C ILE A 100 12.43 -2.92 5.04
N PRO A 101 12.22 -4.24 4.85
CA PRO A 101 13.28 -5.13 4.35
C PRO A 101 13.79 -4.75 2.96
N GLU A 102 15.00 -5.20 2.63
CA GLU A 102 15.63 -4.89 1.34
C GLU A 102 14.92 -5.48 0.14
N ASP A 103 14.11 -6.53 0.34
CA ASP A 103 13.32 -7.11 -0.74
C ASP A 103 12.06 -6.33 -1.07
N TYR A 104 11.83 -5.22 -0.39
CA TYR A 104 10.76 -4.26 -0.68
C TYR A 104 11.35 -2.88 -0.90
N GLU A 105 10.62 -2.03 -1.63
CA GLU A 105 10.99 -0.64 -1.80
C GLU A 105 9.77 0.26 -1.62
N ILE A 106 9.97 1.42 -1.01
CA ILE A 106 8.92 2.42 -0.86
C ILE A 106 8.73 3.12 -2.21
N VAL A 107 7.50 3.13 -2.71
CA VAL A 107 7.20 3.74 -4.01
C VAL A 107 6.29 4.95 -3.92
N ALA A 108 5.52 5.07 -2.85
CA ALA A 108 4.60 6.20 -2.69
C ALA A 108 4.14 6.31 -1.24
N SER A 109 3.57 7.45 -0.91
CA SER A 109 2.94 7.66 0.40
C SER A 109 1.78 8.64 0.27
N CYS A 110 0.82 8.57 1.19
CA CYS A 110 -0.24 9.56 1.30
C CYS A 110 -0.58 9.79 2.76
N GLU A 111 -1.30 10.87 3.01
CA GLU A 111 -1.80 11.19 4.34
C GLU A 111 -3.31 11.02 4.37
N VAL A 112 -3.81 10.56 5.49
CA VAL A 112 -5.23 10.31 5.69
C VAL A 112 -5.76 10.98 6.95
#